data_e1bd1a8ec37cf43ea9571264cd10e57e
#
_entry.id   e1bd1a8ec37cf43ea9571264cd10e57e
#
_cell.length_a   1.000
_cell.length_b   1.000
_cell.length_c   1.000
_cell.angle_alpha   90.00
_cell.angle_beta   90.00
_cell.angle_gamma   90.00
#
_symmetry.space_group_name_H-M   'P 1'
#
loop_
_entity.id
_entity.type
_entity.pdbx_description
1 polymer ?
#
loop_
_entity_poly.entity_id
_entity_poly.type
_entity_poly.pdbx_seq_one_letter_code
_entity_poly.pdbx_strand_id
1 'polypeptide(L)'
;MNQPLAYVHPGAKIAKNVVIEPFTTIHNNVIIGDGTWIGSNVTIMEGARIGKNCNIFPGAVIAAVPQDLKFGGEDSLAIIGDNCTIRECVTINRGTIASGQTTIGNNCLIMAAAHIAHDCHVENPCDRSSRRRARHRRMRSLARYCE
;
A
#
# COMPACT_ATOMS: atom_id res chain seq x y z
N MET A 1 -17.35 8.62 -2.47
CA MET A 1 -17.99 9.64 -1.61
C MET A 1 -17.26 9.61 -0.26
N ASN A 2 -16.79 10.77 0.19
CA ASN A 2 -16.12 10.85 1.51
C ASN A 2 -17.18 10.95 2.60
N GLN A 3 -17.05 10.15 3.64
CA GLN A 3 -17.90 10.27 4.82
C GLN A 3 -17.50 11.53 5.63
N PRO A 4 -18.45 12.22 6.28
CA PRO A 4 -18.16 13.43 7.06
C PRO A 4 -17.12 13.24 8.17
N LEU A 5 -16.98 12.00 8.67
CA LEU A 5 -16.04 11.62 9.73
C LEU A 5 -14.68 11.15 9.22
N ALA A 6 -14.43 11.15 7.91
CA ALA A 6 -13.13 10.86 7.33
C ALA A 6 -12.34 12.15 7.13
N TYR A 7 -11.06 12.12 7.44
CA TYR A 7 -10.15 13.23 7.17
C TYR A 7 -9.36 12.98 5.88
N VAL A 8 -9.51 13.88 4.92
CA VAL A 8 -8.75 13.86 3.67
C VAL A 8 -8.00 15.17 3.53
N HIS A 9 -6.68 15.11 3.50
CA HIS A 9 -5.85 16.31 3.34
C HIS A 9 -6.12 16.95 1.96
N PRO A 10 -6.22 18.29 1.86
CA PRO A 10 -6.49 18.99 0.60
C PRO A 10 -5.48 18.71 -0.53
N GLY A 11 -4.25 18.37 -0.20
CA GLY A 11 -3.22 18.00 -1.16
C GLY A 11 -3.28 16.54 -1.64
N ALA A 12 -4.22 15.72 -1.17
CA ALA A 12 -4.45 14.38 -1.68
C ALA A 12 -5.23 14.42 -3.00
N LYS A 13 -4.85 13.56 -3.95
CA LYS A 13 -5.52 13.42 -5.26
C LYS A 13 -6.36 12.16 -5.26
N ILE A 14 -7.66 12.32 -5.08
CA ILE A 14 -8.63 11.22 -4.99
C ILE A 14 -9.46 11.18 -6.27
N ALA A 15 -9.52 10.04 -6.94
CA ALA A 15 -10.35 9.86 -8.12
C ALA A 15 -11.85 9.89 -7.78
N LYS A 16 -12.71 10.04 -8.81
CA LYS A 16 -14.15 10.36 -8.61
C LYS A 16 -14.95 9.26 -7.91
N ASN A 17 -14.67 7.99 -8.19
CA ASN A 17 -15.47 6.86 -7.72
C ASN A 17 -14.80 6.15 -6.51
N VAL A 18 -13.96 6.86 -5.78
CA VAL A 18 -13.35 6.34 -4.55
C VAL A 18 -14.36 6.44 -3.41
N VAL A 19 -14.51 5.36 -2.67
CA VAL A 19 -15.31 5.30 -1.44
C VAL A 19 -14.37 5.32 -0.25
N ILE A 20 -14.59 6.24 0.68
CA ILE A 20 -13.80 6.37 1.91
C ILE A 20 -14.76 6.27 3.10
N GLU A 21 -14.56 5.24 3.92
CA GLU A 21 -15.38 4.98 5.10
C GLU A 21 -14.97 5.87 6.29
N PRO A 22 -15.83 5.97 7.33
CA PRO A 22 -15.58 6.82 8.49
C PRO A 22 -14.26 6.51 9.21
N PHE A 23 -13.70 7.52 9.87
CA PHE A 23 -12.49 7.45 10.70
C PHE A 23 -11.21 7.10 9.94
N THR A 24 -11.25 7.19 8.62
CA THR A 24 -10.07 7.05 7.76
C THR A 24 -9.33 8.37 7.68
N THR A 25 -8.00 8.30 7.71
CA THR A 25 -7.12 9.46 7.59
C THR A 25 -6.25 9.33 6.34
N ILE A 26 -6.32 10.33 5.47
CA ILE A 26 -5.51 10.42 4.24
C ILE A 26 -4.64 11.66 4.32
N HIS A 27 -3.33 11.48 4.28
CA HIS A 27 -2.34 12.54 4.41
C HIS A 27 -2.11 13.28 3.08
N ASN A 28 -1.24 14.28 3.15
CA ASN A 28 -0.76 15.01 1.97
C ASN A 28 -0.03 14.09 0.98
N ASN A 29 0.08 14.53 -0.28
CA ASN A 29 0.85 13.81 -1.32
C ASN A 29 0.46 12.33 -1.48
N VAL A 30 -0.84 12.03 -1.37
CA VAL A 30 -1.45 10.71 -1.63
C VAL A 30 -2.18 10.75 -2.97
N ILE A 31 -2.08 9.67 -3.74
CA ILE A 31 -2.85 9.49 -4.99
C ILE A 31 -3.62 8.18 -4.90
N ILE A 32 -4.94 8.21 -5.17
CA ILE A 32 -5.81 7.05 -5.13
C ILE A 32 -6.59 6.96 -6.44
N GLY A 33 -6.46 5.82 -7.11
CA GLY A 33 -7.11 5.52 -8.38
C GLY A 33 -8.60 5.23 -8.25
N ASP A 34 -9.28 5.30 -9.38
CA ASP A 34 -10.72 5.18 -9.52
C ASP A 34 -11.25 3.81 -9.04
N GLY A 35 -12.46 3.78 -8.49
CA GLY A 35 -13.14 2.57 -8.04
C GLY A 35 -12.55 1.92 -6.77
N THR A 36 -11.56 2.53 -6.13
CA THR A 36 -10.96 2.00 -4.90
C THR A 36 -11.87 2.24 -3.69
N TRP A 37 -12.03 1.20 -2.88
CA TRP A 37 -12.75 1.26 -1.60
C TRP A 37 -11.75 1.25 -0.44
N ILE A 38 -11.96 2.15 0.52
CA ILE A 38 -11.13 2.30 1.71
C ILE A 38 -12.02 2.16 2.94
N GLY A 39 -11.82 1.09 3.68
CA GLY A 39 -12.56 0.76 4.89
C GLY A 39 -12.30 1.72 6.03
N SER A 40 -13.06 1.57 7.11
CA SER A 40 -12.95 2.40 8.30
C SER A 40 -11.60 2.25 9.01
N ASN A 41 -11.16 3.31 9.70
CA ASN A 41 -9.93 3.28 10.49
C ASN A 41 -8.66 2.91 9.68
N VAL A 42 -8.64 3.22 8.40
CA VAL A 42 -7.45 3.10 7.56
C VAL A 42 -6.63 4.38 7.65
N THR A 43 -5.31 4.25 7.72
CA THR A 43 -4.39 5.39 7.65
C THR A 43 -3.56 5.29 6.38
N ILE A 44 -3.68 6.30 5.52
CA ILE A 44 -2.87 6.41 4.30
C ILE A 44 -1.94 7.59 4.46
N MET A 45 -0.66 7.28 4.61
CA MET A 45 0.37 8.27 4.88
C MET A 45 0.96 8.84 3.59
N GLU A 46 1.74 9.88 3.74
CA GLU A 46 2.40 10.58 2.66
C GLU A 46 3.26 9.65 1.79
N GLY A 47 3.22 9.86 0.47
CA GLY A 47 3.95 9.04 -0.49
C GLY A 47 3.18 7.80 -0.99
N ALA A 48 1.95 7.57 -0.54
CA ALA A 48 1.12 6.48 -1.07
C ALA A 48 0.66 6.75 -2.51
N ARG A 49 0.78 5.73 -3.35
CA ARG A 49 0.25 5.67 -4.72
C ARG A 49 -0.56 4.39 -4.87
N ILE A 50 -1.87 4.52 -4.84
CA ILE A 50 -2.80 3.38 -4.86
C ILE A 50 -3.50 3.36 -6.22
N GLY A 51 -3.46 2.21 -6.87
CA GLY A 51 -4.08 1.98 -8.17
C GLY A 51 -5.60 1.97 -8.13
N LYS A 52 -6.20 1.46 -9.20
CA LYS A 52 -7.66 1.40 -9.40
C LYS A 52 -8.24 0.13 -8.81
N ASN A 53 -9.54 0.18 -8.46
CA ASN A 53 -10.32 -0.97 -8.03
C ASN A 53 -9.68 -1.76 -6.89
N CYS A 54 -8.96 -1.10 -6.00
CA CYS A 54 -8.38 -1.72 -4.81
C CYS A 54 -9.40 -1.78 -3.67
N ASN A 55 -9.24 -2.78 -2.79
CA ASN A 55 -9.99 -2.88 -1.55
C ASN A 55 -9.03 -2.83 -0.37
N ILE A 56 -9.15 -1.81 0.47
CA ILE A 56 -8.28 -1.62 1.65
C ILE A 56 -9.13 -1.77 2.89
N PHE A 57 -8.87 -2.80 3.67
CA PHE A 57 -9.67 -3.20 4.81
C PHE A 57 -9.27 -2.46 6.10
N PRO A 58 -10.17 -2.45 7.11
CA PRO A 58 -9.99 -1.67 8.33
C PRO A 58 -8.67 -1.92 9.05
N GLY A 59 -8.11 -0.85 9.61
CA GLY A 59 -6.89 -0.89 10.40
C GLY A 59 -5.60 -0.99 9.58
N ALA A 60 -5.68 -1.04 8.24
CA ALA A 60 -4.49 -1.02 7.41
C ALA A 60 -3.76 0.34 7.49
N VAL A 61 -2.43 0.31 7.46
CA VAL A 61 -1.56 1.49 7.44
C VAL A 61 -0.69 1.44 6.19
N ILE A 62 -0.91 2.38 5.28
CA ILE A 62 -0.24 2.43 3.98
C ILE A 62 0.78 3.57 3.96
N ALA A 63 1.96 3.30 3.42
CA ALA A 63 3.08 4.23 3.29
C ALA A 63 3.64 4.72 4.65
N ALA A 64 3.58 3.89 5.68
CA ALA A 64 4.21 4.21 6.96
C ALA A 64 5.71 4.49 6.79
N VAL A 65 6.24 5.30 7.68
CA VAL A 65 7.67 5.59 7.74
C VAL A 65 8.46 4.29 7.89
N PRO A 66 9.55 4.10 7.12
CA PRO A 66 10.40 2.92 7.24
C PRO A 66 10.88 2.65 8.67
N GLN A 67 10.88 1.39 9.06
CA GLN A 67 11.44 0.96 10.35
C GLN A 67 12.96 0.76 10.20
N ASP A 68 13.63 1.79 9.74
CA ASP A 68 15.09 1.84 9.56
C ASP A 68 15.65 3.05 10.29
N LEU A 69 16.60 2.80 11.21
CA LEU A 69 17.24 3.87 11.98
C LEU A 69 18.04 4.86 11.11
N LYS A 70 18.35 4.49 9.89
CA LYS A 70 19.05 5.36 8.92
C LYS A 70 18.10 6.23 8.11
N PHE A 71 16.79 6.02 8.23
CA PHE A 71 15.81 6.81 7.50
C PHE A 71 15.87 8.28 7.96
N GLY A 72 16.25 9.19 7.05
CA GLY A 72 16.46 10.62 7.33
C GLY A 72 15.25 11.50 6.99
N GLY A 73 14.11 10.92 6.60
CA GLY A 73 12.94 11.69 6.16
C GLY A 73 12.92 11.98 4.65
N GLU A 74 13.70 11.22 3.87
CA GLU A 74 13.75 11.36 2.42
C GLU A 74 12.40 11.11 1.74
N ASP A 75 12.18 11.77 0.62
CA ASP A 75 11.01 11.56 -0.22
C ASP A 75 11.05 10.15 -0.83
N SER A 76 10.06 9.35 -0.47
CA SER A 76 9.94 7.98 -0.95
C SER A 76 8.48 7.56 -1.07
N LEU A 77 8.23 6.47 -1.78
CA LEU A 77 6.89 6.06 -2.16
C LEU A 77 6.54 4.66 -1.66
N ALA A 78 5.24 4.41 -1.50
CA ALA A 78 4.63 3.09 -1.47
C ALA A 78 3.63 2.99 -2.61
N ILE A 79 3.92 2.14 -3.59
CA ILE A 79 3.14 2.01 -4.82
C ILE A 79 2.39 0.69 -4.79
N ILE A 80 1.07 0.76 -4.90
CA ILE A 80 0.16 -0.39 -4.96
C ILE A 80 -0.50 -0.37 -6.32
N GLY A 81 -0.39 -1.46 -7.06
CA GLY A 81 -0.99 -1.62 -8.38
C GLY A 81 -2.51 -1.73 -8.34
N ASP A 82 -3.10 -2.04 -9.50
CA ASP A 82 -4.55 -2.14 -9.67
C ASP A 82 -5.11 -3.46 -9.13
N ASN A 83 -6.40 -3.46 -8.78
CA ASN A 83 -7.17 -4.64 -8.34
C ASN A 83 -6.56 -5.37 -7.14
N CYS A 84 -5.89 -4.67 -6.25
CA CYS A 84 -5.29 -5.26 -5.06
C CYS A 84 -6.28 -5.30 -3.89
N THR A 85 -6.17 -6.35 -3.09
CA THR A 85 -6.90 -6.47 -1.82
C THR A 85 -5.89 -6.45 -0.67
N ILE A 86 -6.00 -5.43 0.17
CA ILE A 86 -5.16 -5.24 1.36
C ILE A 86 -6.05 -5.52 2.57
N ARG A 87 -5.81 -6.64 3.25
CA ARG A 87 -6.65 -7.10 4.36
C ARG A 87 -6.36 -6.31 5.65
N GLU A 88 -7.10 -6.68 6.70
CA GLU A 88 -7.15 -5.96 7.98
C GLU A 88 -5.77 -5.86 8.63
N CYS A 89 -5.47 -4.70 9.20
CA CYS A 89 -4.26 -4.44 9.97
C CYS A 89 -2.95 -4.73 9.20
N VAL A 90 -2.98 -4.72 7.89
CA VAL A 90 -1.76 -4.77 7.06
C VAL A 90 -0.97 -3.48 7.24
N THR A 91 0.35 -3.59 7.32
CA THR A 91 1.24 -2.43 7.34
C THR A 91 2.18 -2.47 6.14
N ILE A 92 2.27 -1.36 5.41
CA ILE A 92 3.16 -1.20 4.25
C ILE A 92 4.03 0.03 4.50
N ASN A 93 5.34 -0.15 4.60
CA ASN A 93 6.27 0.95 4.68
C ASN A 93 6.57 1.52 3.30
N ARG A 94 6.80 2.84 3.20
CA ARG A 94 7.37 3.45 2.00
C ARG A 94 8.84 3.09 1.87
N GLY A 95 9.47 3.37 0.72
CA GLY A 95 10.87 3.05 0.50
C GLY A 95 11.83 3.90 1.33
N THR A 96 13.11 3.55 1.23
CA THR A 96 14.23 4.36 1.75
C THR A 96 15.03 4.92 0.58
N ILE A 97 16.13 5.62 0.85
CA ILE A 97 17.05 6.12 -0.18
C ILE A 97 17.63 4.98 -1.06
N ALA A 98 17.60 3.74 -0.57
CA ALA A 98 18.18 2.59 -1.27
C ALA A 98 17.44 2.27 -2.59
N SER A 99 16.10 2.36 -2.59
CA SER A 99 15.29 2.14 -3.81
C SER A 99 14.32 3.28 -4.11
N GLY A 100 14.07 4.18 -3.14
CA GLY A 100 13.11 5.26 -3.23
C GLY A 100 11.66 4.82 -3.14
N GLN A 101 11.39 3.51 -3.14
CA GLN A 101 10.00 3.02 -3.17
C GLN A 101 9.85 1.57 -2.70
N THR A 102 8.68 1.28 -2.15
CA THR A 102 8.15 -0.08 -1.95
C THR A 102 7.07 -0.30 -3.01
N THR A 103 7.04 -1.45 -3.66
CA THR A 103 6.08 -1.71 -4.74
C THR A 103 5.31 -3.00 -4.54
N ILE A 104 4.01 -2.94 -4.81
CA ILE A 104 3.11 -4.09 -4.89
C ILE A 104 2.48 -4.07 -6.28
N GLY A 105 2.61 -5.16 -7.00
CA GLY A 105 2.07 -5.31 -8.35
C GLY A 105 0.54 -5.37 -8.39
N ASN A 106 0.00 -5.65 -9.57
CA ASN A 106 -1.45 -5.74 -9.76
C ASN A 106 -2.03 -7.08 -9.27
N ASN A 107 -3.31 -7.10 -8.95
CA ASN A 107 -4.08 -8.30 -8.60
C ASN A 107 -3.51 -9.06 -7.38
N CYS A 108 -2.88 -8.35 -6.45
CA CYS A 108 -2.29 -8.93 -5.26
C CYS A 108 -3.31 -9.01 -4.12
N LEU A 109 -3.24 -10.11 -3.35
CA LEU A 109 -3.94 -10.25 -2.08
C LEU A 109 -2.89 -10.24 -0.95
N ILE A 110 -2.94 -9.21 -0.11
CA ILE A 110 -2.10 -9.10 1.09
C ILE A 110 -2.96 -9.49 2.29
N MET A 111 -2.60 -10.60 2.93
CA MET A 111 -3.38 -11.18 4.02
C MET A 111 -3.34 -10.34 5.30
N ALA A 112 -4.34 -10.54 6.14
CA ALA A 112 -4.49 -9.80 7.40
C ALA A 112 -3.22 -9.86 8.26
N ALA A 113 -2.88 -8.72 8.87
CA ALA A 113 -1.72 -8.53 9.73
C ALA A 113 -0.36 -8.79 9.05
N ALA A 114 -0.30 -8.89 7.72
CA ALA A 114 0.96 -8.96 7.00
C ALA A 114 1.71 -7.62 7.08
N HIS A 115 3.04 -7.70 7.08
CA HIS A 115 3.91 -6.54 7.02
C HIS A 115 4.75 -6.55 5.75
N ILE A 116 4.69 -5.47 4.98
CA ILE A 116 5.55 -5.21 3.82
C ILE A 116 6.58 -4.17 4.24
N ALA A 117 7.81 -4.61 4.42
CA ALA A 117 8.91 -3.72 4.79
C ALA A 117 9.27 -2.77 3.65
N HIS A 118 10.03 -1.72 3.98
CA HIS A 118 10.56 -0.77 3.01
C HIS A 118 11.41 -1.46 1.93
N ASP A 119 11.45 -0.87 0.75
CA ASP A 119 12.23 -1.33 -0.41
C ASP A 119 11.87 -2.75 -0.92
N CYS A 120 10.75 -3.32 -0.44
CA CYS A 120 10.24 -4.59 -0.95
C CYS A 120 9.58 -4.42 -2.32
N HIS A 121 9.70 -5.46 -3.13
CA HIS A 121 8.99 -5.57 -4.40
C HIS A 121 8.16 -6.85 -4.41
N VAL A 122 6.83 -6.70 -4.45
CA VAL A 122 5.86 -7.81 -4.56
C VAL A 122 5.38 -7.84 -6.01
N GLU A 123 5.68 -8.92 -6.71
CA GLU A 123 5.30 -9.09 -8.12
C GLU A 123 3.83 -9.49 -8.29
N ASN A 124 3.32 -9.37 -9.53
CA ASN A 124 1.97 -9.84 -9.85
C ASN A 124 1.87 -11.35 -9.65
N PRO A 125 0.77 -11.87 -9.07
CA PRO A 125 0.61 -13.33 -8.84
C PRO A 125 0.67 -14.16 -10.12
N CYS A 126 0.34 -13.59 -11.27
CA CYS A 126 0.28 -14.27 -12.56
C CYS A 126 1.57 -14.22 -13.37
N ASP A 127 2.61 -13.57 -12.91
CA ASP A 127 3.89 -13.52 -13.65
C ASP A 127 4.69 -14.82 -13.42
N ARG A 128 4.46 -15.80 -14.30
CA ARG A 128 5.17 -17.09 -14.28
C ARG A 128 6.68 -16.95 -14.56
N SER A 129 7.13 -15.82 -15.08
CA SER A 129 8.56 -15.58 -15.35
C SER A 129 9.36 -15.35 -14.06
N SER A 130 8.71 -14.84 -13.02
CA SER A 130 9.32 -14.53 -11.72
C SER A 130 9.64 -15.77 -10.89
N ARG A 131 8.91 -16.89 -11.09
CA ARG A 131 9.15 -18.15 -10.35
C ARG A 131 10.57 -18.73 -10.54
N ARG A 132 11.28 -18.34 -11.59
CA ARG A 132 12.67 -18.78 -11.82
C ARG A 132 13.72 -17.92 -11.13
N ARG A 133 13.41 -16.67 -10.79
CA ARG A 133 14.37 -15.73 -10.15
C ARG A 133 14.31 -15.73 -8.63
N ALA A 134 13.20 -16.13 -8.02
CA ALA A 134 13.01 -16.16 -6.56
C ALA A 134 13.90 -17.19 -5.81
N ARG A 135 14.58 -18.09 -6.54
CA ARG A 135 15.48 -19.09 -5.91
C ARG A 135 16.80 -18.52 -5.38
N HIS A 136 17.13 -17.24 -5.60
CA HIS A 136 18.45 -16.70 -5.24
C HIS A 136 18.46 -15.51 -4.27
N ARG A 137 17.30 -15.03 -3.79
CA ARG A 137 17.26 -14.07 -2.68
C ARG A 137 16.36 -14.60 -1.56
N ARG A 138 16.97 -14.97 -0.45
CA ARG A 138 16.27 -15.28 0.79
C ARG A 138 15.49 -14.03 1.24
N MET A 139 14.24 -13.92 0.83
CA MET A 139 13.31 -12.99 1.45
C MET A 139 12.79 -13.60 2.74
N ARG A 140 13.20 -13.06 3.87
CA ARG A 140 12.52 -13.22 5.14
C ARG A 140 11.40 -12.17 5.22
N SER A 141 10.34 -12.32 4.46
CA SER A 141 9.09 -11.62 4.70
C SER A 141 7.95 -12.60 4.47
N LEU A 142 7.08 -12.70 5.47
CA LEU A 142 5.89 -13.54 5.46
C LEU A 142 4.81 -12.93 4.54
N ALA A 143 5.09 -12.82 3.25
CA ALA A 143 4.03 -12.66 2.26
C ALA A 143 3.55 -14.07 1.89
N ARG A 144 2.45 -14.52 2.46
CA ARG A 144 1.80 -15.77 2.03
C ARG A 144 0.97 -15.45 0.80
N TYR A 145 1.33 -16.06 -0.30
CA TYR A 145 0.55 -16.04 -1.52
C TYR A 145 -0.64 -16.99 -1.35
N CYS A 146 -1.83 -16.56 -1.76
CA CYS A 146 -2.97 -17.45 -1.95
C CYS A 146 -2.86 -18.15 -3.31
N GLU A 147 -3.16 -19.45 -3.32
CA GLU A 147 -3.38 -20.27 -4.51
C GLU A 147 -4.64 -19.83 -5.26
#